data_46a38b98e9919403d6d754671aaa9524
#
_entry.id   46a38b98e9919403d6d754671aaa9524
#
_cell.length_a   1.000
_cell.length_b   1.000
_cell.length_c   1.000
_cell.angle_alpha   90.00
_cell.angle_beta   90.00
_cell.angle_gamma   90.00
#
_symmetry.space_group_name_H-M   'P 1'
#
loop_
_entity.id
_entity.type
_entity.pdbx_description
1 polymer ?
#
loop_
_entity_poly.entity_id
_entity_poly.type
_entity_poly.pdbx_seq_one_letter_code
_entity_poly.pdbx_strand_id
1 'polypeptide(L)'
;MSSQVIPAQAHGGPSYRWELTPTGSTAQFRGLAAVSKDVAWVGGTAGTVLRTVDGGKHWQNVSPAGAEALQFRDVEAFDAKRAVALSIGVGEDSRVYRTVDGGKHWTETFRNTDVNAFYDCFAFNDDKHGLAMSDPVDGKFRIAATSDGGQSWKVQSNAGMPAALPGEFAFAASGTCLVAGPGRTAWFATGGGDRPRVFRTNDGGRRWRVSDSPMASGQAAGIFSLAFRNPLFGVAVGGDFEKPTEAVKAASITYDGGRTWKLVPADKAPKGYRSGSHFVPWAPSTVVAVGPSGSDVSFDGGRSWKQFYDGSFDSVECAGHGSQAGCWASGAKGAVGRLMH
;
A
#
# COMPACT_ATOMS: atom_id res chain seq x y z
N MET A 1 35.91 33.65 38.42
CA MET A 1 35.25 32.36 38.30
C MET A 1 34.43 32.37 37.04
N SER A 2 34.93 31.72 35.99
CA SER A 2 34.30 31.72 34.67
C SER A 2 33.41 30.47 34.60
N SER A 3 32.08 30.68 34.52
CA SER A 3 31.10 29.60 34.36
C SER A 3 31.16 29.11 32.92
N GLN A 4 31.66 27.91 32.71
CA GLN A 4 31.54 27.22 31.44
C GLN A 4 30.08 26.76 31.26
N VAL A 5 29.41 27.29 30.24
CA VAL A 5 28.13 26.78 29.73
C VAL A 5 28.40 25.50 28.94
N ILE A 6 28.04 24.38 29.50
CA ILE A 6 28.06 23.08 28.79
C ILE A 6 26.93 23.16 27.77
N PRO A 7 27.19 22.98 26.45
CA PRO A 7 26.09 22.90 25.46
C PRO A 7 25.29 21.64 25.74
N ALA A 8 23.96 21.79 25.82
CA ALA A 8 23.02 20.68 25.91
C ALA A 8 23.23 19.74 24.69
N GLN A 9 23.59 18.48 24.96
CA GLN A 9 23.57 17.44 23.94
C GLN A 9 22.14 17.32 23.40
N ALA A 10 21.96 17.64 22.15
CA ALA A 10 20.75 17.33 21.44
C ALA A 10 20.56 15.80 21.47
N HIS A 11 19.61 15.31 22.24
CA HIS A 11 19.16 13.93 22.17
C HIS A 11 18.59 13.73 20.76
N GLY A 12 19.41 13.19 19.86
CA GLY A 12 18.96 12.79 18.53
C GLY A 12 17.91 11.71 18.70
N GLY A 13 16.66 12.03 18.33
CA GLY A 13 15.62 11.04 18.19
C GLY A 13 16.02 9.96 17.16
N PRO A 14 15.31 8.83 17.08
CA PRO A 14 15.66 7.75 16.16
C PRO A 14 15.80 8.29 14.75
N SER A 15 16.95 8.02 14.11
CA SER A 15 17.21 8.43 12.74
C SER A 15 16.90 7.26 11.82
N TYR A 16 15.86 7.37 11.02
CA TYR A 16 15.54 6.39 9.99
C TYR A 16 16.33 6.64 8.71
N ARG A 17 16.75 5.56 8.05
CA ARG A 17 17.37 5.60 6.71
C ARG A 17 16.99 4.35 5.93
N TRP A 18 16.98 4.47 4.60
CA TRP A 18 16.87 3.31 3.73
C TRP A 18 18.24 2.74 3.40
N GLU A 19 18.41 1.45 3.61
CA GLU A 19 19.52 0.66 3.10
C GLU A 19 19.06 0.01 1.79
N LEU A 20 19.65 0.44 0.66
CA LEU A 20 19.27 -0.06 -0.65
C LEU A 20 19.80 -1.49 -0.86
N THR A 21 18.95 -2.36 -1.40
CA THR A 21 19.28 -3.75 -1.71
C THR A 21 19.23 -3.95 -3.24
N PRO A 22 20.37 -4.23 -3.92
CA PRO A 22 20.41 -4.37 -5.36
C PRO A 22 19.59 -5.57 -5.84
N THR A 23 18.61 -5.35 -6.69
CA THR A 23 17.74 -6.41 -7.23
C THR A 23 18.23 -6.99 -8.55
N GLY A 24 19.11 -6.28 -9.27
CA GLY A 24 19.53 -6.62 -10.62
C GLY A 24 18.43 -6.41 -11.68
N SER A 25 17.28 -5.86 -11.31
CA SER A 25 16.14 -5.58 -12.19
C SER A 25 16.04 -4.10 -12.53
N THR A 26 15.42 -3.79 -13.67
CA THR A 26 15.03 -2.43 -14.06
C THR A 26 13.53 -2.18 -13.97
N ALA A 27 12.74 -3.17 -13.53
CA ALA A 27 11.30 -3.07 -13.40
C ALA A 27 10.90 -1.95 -12.41
N GLN A 28 9.75 -1.36 -12.64
CA GLN A 28 9.11 -0.50 -11.62
C GLN A 28 8.32 -1.40 -10.68
N PHE A 29 8.74 -1.45 -9.43
CA PHE A 29 8.09 -2.24 -8.39
C PHE A 29 7.07 -1.40 -7.61
N ARG A 30 5.79 -1.72 -7.80
CA ARG A 30 4.67 -1.13 -7.05
C ARG A 30 3.98 -2.15 -6.15
N GLY A 31 4.02 -3.44 -6.50
CA GLY A 31 3.65 -4.52 -5.59
C GLY A 31 4.76 -4.78 -4.59
N LEU A 32 4.43 -4.87 -3.31
CA LEU A 32 5.38 -5.15 -2.25
C LEU A 32 4.68 -5.95 -1.16
N ALA A 33 5.28 -7.05 -0.74
CA ALA A 33 4.88 -7.80 0.44
C ALA A 33 6.07 -8.00 1.37
N ALA A 34 6.03 -7.37 2.54
CA ALA A 34 6.95 -7.63 3.62
C ALA A 34 6.43 -8.79 4.48
N VAL A 35 7.23 -9.82 4.66
CA VAL A 35 6.93 -10.93 5.60
C VAL A 35 7.73 -10.77 6.88
N SER A 36 8.97 -10.37 6.76
CA SER A 36 9.89 -10.12 7.88
C SER A 36 11.06 -9.23 7.43
N LYS A 37 11.99 -8.96 8.34
CA LYS A 37 13.24 -8.28 7.98
C LYS A 37 14.08 -9.07 6.97
N ASP A 38 13.87 -10.38 6.83
CA ASP A 38 14.66 -11.27 5.97
C ASP A 38 13.90 -11.69 4.71
N VAL A 39 12.55 -11.68 4.74
CA VAL A 39 11.70 -12.17 3.65
C VAL A 39 10.82 -11.06 3.11
N ALA A 40 10.93 -10.80 1.80
CA ALA A 40 10.09 -9.87 1.07
C ALA A 40 9.87 -10.33 -0.38
N TRP A 41 8.76 -9.87 -0.96
CA TRP A 41 8.41 -10.09 -2.35
C TRP A 41 8.11 -8.73 -2.99
N VAL A 42 8.47 -8.56 -4.26
CA VAL A 42 8.12 -7.38 -5.05
C VAL A 42 7.55 -7.78 -6.39
N GLY A 43 6.53 -7.06 -6.81
CA GLY A 43 5.88 -7.19 -8.12
C GLY A 43 6.02 -5.91 -8.94
N GLY A 44 6.12 -6.02 -10.25
CA GLY A 44 6.36 -4.86 -11.10
C GLY A 44 5.98 -5.03 -12.56
N THR A 45 6.52 -4.13 -13.36
CA THR A 45 6.33 -4.12 -14.82
C THR A 45 6.97 -5.34 -15.49
N ALA A 46 6.54 -5.63 -16.73
CA ALA A 46 7.01 -6.76 -17.54
C ALA A 46 6.85 -8.12 -16.81
N GLY A 47 5.73 -8.30 -16.11
CA GLY A 47 5.41 -9.54 -15.40
C GLY A 47 6.38 -9.91 -14.29
N THR A 48 7.24 -8.97 -13.85
CA THR A 48 8.33 -9.26 -12.92
C THR A 48 7.80 -9.51 -11.50
N VAL A 49 8.23 -10.62 -10.90
CA VAL A 49 8.10 -10.89 -9.47
C VAL A 49 9.46 -11.35 -8.94
N LEU A 50 9.97 -10.67 -7.93
CA LEU A 50 11.21 -11.08 -7.25
C LEU A 50 10.91 -11.41 -5.78
N ARG A 51 11.75 -12.28 -5.22
CA ARG A 51 11.69 -12.68 -3.81
C ARG A 51 13.08 -12.67 -3.18
N THR A 52 13.20 -12.19 -1.95
CA THR A 52 14.36 -12.41 -1.08
C THR A 52 13.98 -13.22 0.14
N VAL A 53 14.93 -13.98 0.69
CA VAL A 53 14.80 -14.76 1.94
C VAL A 53 16.01 -14.54 2.88
N ASP A 54 16.88 -13.60 2.55
CA ASP A 54 18.13 -13.33 3.25
C ASP A 54 18.37 -11.84 3.54
N GLY A 55 17.28 -11.09 3.64
CA GLY A 55 17.32 -9.66 3.95
C GLY A 55 17.76 -8.80 2.78
N GLY A 56 17.50 -9.23 1.55
CA GLY A 56 17.81 -8.47 0.33
C GLY A 56 19.26 -8.61 -0.14
N LYS A 57 20.05 -9.52 0.43
CA LYS A 57 21.39 -9.82 -0.06
C LYS A 57 21.34 -10.46 -1.45
N HIS A 58 20.32 -11.31 -1.67
CA HIS A 58 20.04 -11.91 -2.96
C HIS A 58 18.55 -11.80 -3.27
N TRP A 59 18.25 -11.46 -4.52
CA TRP A 59 16.90 -11.46 -5.07
C TRP A 59 16.78 -12.52 -6.15
N GLN A 60 15.79 -13.39 -6.01
CA GLN A 60 15.48 -14.42 -6.99
C GLN A 60 14.36 -13.94 -7.90
N ASN A 61 14.54 -14.04 -9.21
CA ASN A 61 13.44 -13.88 -10.14
C ASN A 61 12.55 -15.13 -10.07
N VAL A 62 11.32 -14.91 -9.66
CA VAL A 62 10.30 -15.94 -9.49
C VAL A 62 9.02 -15.60 -10.25
N SER A 63 9.15 -14.86 -11.34
CA SER A 63 8.04 -14.38 -12.16
C SER A 63 7.21 -15.53 -12.73
N PRO A 64 5.86 -15.37 -12.83
CA PRO A 64 5.02 -16.34 -13.54
C PRO A 64 5.39 -16.39 -15.04
N ALA A 65 5.55 -17.57 -15.59
CA ALA A 65 5.81 -17.75 -17.02
C ALA A 65 4.61 -17.28 -17.85
N GLY A 66 4.86 -16.56 -18.95
CA GLY A 66 3.82 -16.04 -19.84
C GLY A 66 3.10 -14.79 -19.34
N ALA A 67 3.63 -14.17 -18.29
CA ALA A 67 3.07 -12.95 -17.70
C ALA A 67 3.81 -11.66 -18.11
N GLU A 68 4.71 -11.71 -19.09
CA GLU A 68 5.62 -10.62 -19.46
C GLU A 68 4.88 -9.35 -19.93
N ALA A 69 3.65 -9.49 -20.44
CA ALA A 69 2.80 -8.36 -20.82
C ALA A 69 2.10 -7.69 -19.63
N LEU A 70 2.09 -8.33 -18.45
CA LEU A 70 1.34 -7.88 -17.29
C LEU A 70 2.17 -6.95 -16.40
N GLN A 71 1.47 -6.24 -15.52
CA GLN A 71 2.07 -5.39 -14.48
C GLN A 71 1.53 -5.81 -13.12
N PHE A 72 2.38 -6.43 -12.29
CA PHE A 72 2.02 -6.79 -10.93
C PHE A 72 2.19 -5.57 -10.02
N ARG A 73 1.07 -4.94 -9.65
CA ARG A 73 1.07 -3.75 -8.80
C ARG A 73 0.67 -4.01 -7.36
N ASP A 74 0.27 -5.24 -7.08
CA ASP A 74 0.00 -5.65 -5.72
C ASP A 74 0.47 -7.10 -5.50
N VAL A 75 1.09 -7.34 -4.35
CA VAL A 75 1.58 -8.65 -3.92
C VAL A 75 1.29 -8.80 -2.44
N GLU A 76 0.73 -9.95 -2.06
CA GLU A 76 0.57 -10.37 -0.68
C GLU A 76 1.34 -11.67 -0.45
N ALA A 77 2.07 -11.75 0.64
CA ALA A 77 2.84 -12.94 0.96
C ALA A 77 2.62 -13.37 2.41
N PHE A 78 2.28 -14.63 2.59
CA PHE A 78 2.03 -15.22 3.91
C PHE A 78 3.32 -15.75 4.54
N ASP A 79 4.30 -16.11 3.71
CA ASP A 79 5.63 -16.58 4.10
C ASP A 79 6.59 -16.59 2.89
N ALA A 80 7.76 -17.24 3.05
CA ALA A 80 8.75 -17.38 1.99
C ALA A 80 8.31 -18.29 0.82
N LYS A 81 7.18 -19.02 0.95
CA LYS A 81 6.72 -19.98 -0.06
C LYS A 81 5.36 -19.61 -0.65
N ARG A 82 4.48 -19.01 0.13
CA ARG A 82 3.10 -18.72 -0.24
C ARG A 82 2.94 -17.22 -0.53
N ALA A 83 2.54 -16.90 -1.74
CA ALA A 83 2.25 -15.55 -2.16
C ALA A 83 1.14 -15.51 -3.22
N VAL A 84 0.51 -14.35 -3.32
CA VAL A 84 -0.50 -14.01 -4.32
C VAL A 84 -0.06 -12.71 -4.98
N ALA A 85 -0.22 -12.58 -6.28
CA ALA A 85 0.13 -11.37 -7.03
C ALA A 85 -1.04 -10.96 -7.93
N LEU A 86 -1.38 -9.67 -7.91
CA LEU A 86 -2.42 -9.06 -8.73
C LEU A 86 -1.77 -8.28 -9.87
N SER A 87 -2.11 -8.60 -11.10
CA SER A 87 -1.85 -7.73 -12.23
C SER A 87 -3.00 -6.77 -12.43
N ILE A 88 -2.67 -5.53 -12.75
CA ILE A 88 -3.64 -4.51 -13.12
C ILE A 88 -3.87 -4.49 -14.62
N GLY A 89 -4.97 -3.89 -15.03
CA GLY A 89 -5.32 -3.63 -16.43
C GLY A 89 -6.81 -3.76 -16.66
N VAL A 90 -7.27 -3.28 -17.80
CA VAL A 90 -8.67 -3.37 -18.19
C VAL A 90 -8.99 -4.80 -18.66
N GLY A 91 -10.14 -5.32 -18.28
CA GLY A 91 -10.59 -6.62 -18.73
C GLY A 91 -9.66 -7.75 -18.26
N GLU A 92 -9.25 -8.62 -19.18
CA GLU A 92 -8.45 -9.81 -18.87
C GLU A 92 -7.02 -9.55 -18.41
N ASP A 93 -6.52 -8.32 -18.44
CA ASP A 93 -5.22 -7.98 -17.88
C ASP A 93 -5.24 -7.93 -16.34
N SER A 94 -6.41 -7.72 -15.74
CA SER A 94 -6.62 -7.90 -14.30
C SER A 94 -6.70 -9.38 -13.95
N ARG A 95 -5.61 -9.93 -13.38
CA ARG A 95 -5.47 -11.36 -13.04
C ARG A 95 -4.86 -11.52 -11.66
N VAL A 96 -5.19 -12.63 -11.02
CA VAL A 96 -4.52 -13.04 -9.78
C VAL A 96 -3.79 -14.35 -10.00
N TYR A 97 -2.53 -14.36 -9.62
CA TYR A 97 -1.64 -15.53 -9.61
C TYR A 97 -1.33 -15.92 -8.17
N ARG A 98 -1.23 -17.21 -7.91
CA ARG A 98 -0.91 -17.77 -6.59
C ARG A 98 0.23 -18.79 -6.70
N THR A 99 1.15 -18.74 -5.73
CA THR A 99 2.20 -19.75 -5.54
C THR A 99 2.18 -20.32 -4.12
N VAL A 100 2.64 -21.55 -3.95
CA VAL A 100 2.82 -22.24 -2.66
C VAL A 100 4.21 -22.82 -2.49
N ASP A 101 5.10 -22.62 -3.45
CA ASP A 101 6.43 -23.23 -3.48
C ASP A 101 7.56 -22.23 -3.71
N GLY A 102 7.27 -20.97 -3.36
CA GLY A 102 8.24 -19.88 -3.44
C GLY A 102 8.41 -19.32 -4.84
N GLY A 103 7.36 -19.39 -5.65
CA GLY A 103 7.35 -18.88 -7.02
C GLY A 103 7.99 -19.79 -8.05
N LYS A 104 8.27 -21.07 -7.70
CA LYS A 104 8.70 -22.07 -8.70
C LYS A 104 7.58 -22.38 -9.66
N HIS A 105 6.35 -22.46 -9.16
CA HIS A 105 5.14 -22.61 -9.97
C HIS A 105 4.10 -21.58 -9.51
N TRP A 106 3.40 -21.03 -10.50
CA TRP A 106 2.28 -20.13 -10.29
C TRP A 106 1.04 -20.68 -10.97
N THR A 107 -0.08 -20.53 -10.30
CA THR A 107 -1.42 -20.85 -10.85
C THR A 107 -2.19 -19.54 -10.99
N GLU A 108 -2.73 -19.26 -12.18
CA GLU A 108 -3.72 -18.20 -12.34
C GLU A 108 -5.01 -18.65 -11.67
N THR A 109 -5.46 -17.92 -10.65
CA THR A 109 -6.60 -18.26 -9.81
C THR A 109 -7.80 -17.34 -10.01
N PHE A 110 -7.58 -16.22 -10.69
CA PHE A 110 -8.62 -15.30 -11.14
C PHE A 110 -8.20 -14.63 -12.44
N ARG A 111 -9.17 -14.54 -13.35
CA ARG A 111 -9.08 -13.69 -14.53
C ARG A 111 -10.37 -12.91 -14.62
N ASN A 112 -10.25 -11.59 -14.66
CA ASN A 112 -11.40 -10.74 -14.89
C ASN A 112 -11.93 -10.92 -16.32
N THR A 113 -13.23 -11.09 -16.47
CA THR A 113 -13.90 -11.24 -17.77
C THR A 113 -14.77 -10.04 -18.14
N ASP A 114 -14.89 -9.06 -17.23
CA ASP A 114 -15.62 -7.82 -17.52
C ASP A 114 -14.68 -6.81 -18.17
N VAL A 115 -14.95 -6.48 -19.41
CA VAL A 115 -14.15 -5.57 -20.23
C VAL A 115 -14.04 -4.15 -19.68
N ASN A 116 -14.92 -3.76 -18.76
CA ASN A 116 -14.94 -2.44 -18.14
C ASN A 116 -14.30 -2.42 -16.73
N ALA A 117 -14.02 -3.58 -16.14
CA ALA A 117 -13.43 -3.65 -14.81
C ALA A 117 -11.91 -3.54 -14.87
N PHE A 118 -11.34 -2.82 -13.90
CA PHE A 118 -9.91 -2.64 -13.69
C PHE A 118 -9.64 -2.86 -12.20
N TYR A 119 -8.99 -3.98 -11.85
CA TYR A 119 -8.68 -4.28 -10.45
C TYR A 119 -7.37 -3.57 -10.03
N ASP A 120 -7.45 -2.78 -8.97
CA ASP A 120 -6.37 -1.90 -8.50
C ASP A 120 -5.50 -2.49 -7.41
N CYS A 121 -6.17 -3.04 -6.38
CA CYS A 121 -5.54 -3.50 -5.15
C CYS A 121 -6.27 -4.70 -4.59
N PHE A 122 -5.55 -5.47 -3.77
CA PHE A 122 -6.16 -6.51 -2.95
C PHE A 122 -5.51 -6.54 -1.56
N ALA A 123 -6.20 -7.10 -0.58
CA ALA A 123 -5.67 -7.24 0.77
C ALA A 123 -6.27 -8.47 1.45
N PHE A 124 -5.52 -9.08 2.35
CA PHE A 124 -5.95 -10.25 3.12
C PHE A 124 -6.14 -9.91 4.60
N ASN A 125 -7.25 -10.36 5.19
CA ASN A 125 -7.49 -10.25 6.62
C ASN A 125 -6.71 -11.31 7.42
N ASP A 126 -6.49 -12.45 6.81
CA ASP A 126 -5.74 -13.61 7.30
C ASP A 126 -5.25 -14.45 6.11
N ASP A 127 -4.63 -15.61 6.36
CA ASP A 127 -4.09 -16.48 5.30
C ASP A 127 -5.17 -17.17 4.42
N LYS A 128 -6.46 -16.89 4.66
CA LYS A 128 -7.59 -17.45 3.90
C LYS A 128 -8.48 -16.41 3.26
N HIS A 129 -8.78 -15.32 3.97
CA HIS A 129 -9.79 -14.34 3.56
C HIS A 129 -9.15 -13.09 2.98
N GLY A 130 -9.46 -12.79 1.74
CA GLY A 130 -8.98 -11.62 1.02
C GLY A 130 -10.05 -10.98 0.17
N LEU A 131 -9.83 -9.71 -0.15
CA LEU A 131 -10.67 -8.90 -1.03
C LEU A 131 -9.79 -8.27 -2.11
N ALA A 132 -10.28 -8.24 -3.34
CA ALA A 132 -9.71 -7.46 -4.43
C ALA A 132 -10.75 -6.44 -4.89
N MET A 133 -10.33 -5.21 -5.14
CA MET A 133 -11.19 -4.09 -5.48
C MET A 133 -10.88 -3.59 -6.89
N SER A 134 -11.92 -3.34 -7.65
CA SER A 134 -11.88 -2.76 -9.00
C SER A 134 -12.55 -1.39 -9.01
N ASP A 135 -12.07 -0.55 -9.88
CA ASP A 135 -12.72 0.69 -10.28
C ASP A 135 -14.22 0.51 -10.59
N PRO A 136 -15.01 1.58 -10.56
CA PRO A 136 -16.44 1.49 -10.76
C PRO A 136 -16.83 0.94 -12.14
N VAL A 137 -17.70 -0.06 -12.11
CA VAL A 137 -18.46 -0.52 -13.29
C VAL A 137 -19.93 -0.29 -13.00
N ASP A 138 -20.65 0.31 -13.93
CA ASP A 138 -22.04 0.71 -13.77
C ASP A 138 -22.27 1.59 -12.51
N GLY A 139 -21.32 2.50 -12.24
CA GLY A 139 -21.39 3.46 -11.15
C GLY A 139 -21.12 2.90 -9.76
N LYS A 140 -20.55 1.69 -9.63
CA LYS A 140 -20.19 1.09 -8.34
C LYS A 140 -18.86 0.34 -8.41
N PHE A 141 -18.05 0.48 -7.38
CA PHE A 141 -16.83 -0.33 -7.20
C PHE A 141 -17.21 -1.81 -7.13
N ARG A 142 -16.35 -2.68 -7.71
CA ARG A 142 -16.53 -4.12 -7.63
C ARG A 142 -15.57 -4.74 -6.66
N ILE A 143 -16.02 -5.81 -6.01
CA ILE A 143 -15.22 -6.57 -5.07
C ILE A 143 -15.22 -8.03 -5.51
N ALA A 144 -14.04 -8.60 -5.67
CA ALA A 144 -13.85 -10.04 -5.70
C ALA A 144 -13.33 -10.49 -4.31
N ALA A 145 -13.80 -11.63 -3.82
CA ALA A 145 -13.41 -12.15 -2.51
C ALA A 145 -12.93 -13.59 -2.62
N THR A 146 -11.96 -13.92 -1.78
CA THR A 146 -11.49 -15.29 -1.53
C THR A 146 -11.73 -15.69 -0.08
N SER A 147 -11.89 -16.99 0.17
CA SER A 147 -11.96 -17.59 1.51
C SER A 147 -11.06 -18.83 1.65
N ASP A 148 -10.17 -19.04 0.70
CA ASP A 148 -9.30 -20.20 0.57
C ASP A 148 -7.83 -19.84 0.28
N GLY A 149 -7.43 -18.62 0.68
CA GLY A 149 -6.04 -18.14 0.51
C GLY A 149 -5.70 -17.81 -0.94
N GLY A 150 -6.67 -17.33 -1.70
CA GLY A 150 -6.50 -16.95 -3.10
C GLY A 150 -6.49 -18.13 -4.08
N GLN A 151 -6.92 -19.33 -3.69
CA GLN A 151 -7.07 -20.45 -4.61
C GLN A 151 -8.22 -20.25 -5.57
N SER A 152 -9.28 -19.60 -5.11
CA SER A 152 -10.40 -19.18 -5.94
C SER A 152 -10.93 -17.81 -5.51
N TRP A 153 -11.51 -17.08 -6.45
CA TRP A 153 -12.07 -15.77 -6.23
C TRP A 153 -13.49 -15.69 -6.79
N LYS A 154 -14.34 -15.00 -6.08
CA LYS A 154 -15.73 -14.79 -6.50
C LYS A 154 -16.06 -13.30 -6.47
N VAL A 155 -16.49 -12.76 -7.61
CA VAL A 155 -17.03 -11.41 -7.68
C VAL A 155 -18.31 -11.36 -6.85
N GLN A 156 -18.36 -10.45 -5.87
CA GLN A 156 -19.49 -10.28 -4.98
C GLN A 156 -20.58 -9.42 -5.62
N SER A 157 -21.80 -9.55 -5.10
CA SER A 157 -22.86 -8.60 -5.41
C SER A 157 -22.49 -7.19 -4.93
N ASN A 158 -22.64 -6.20 -5.78
CA ASN A 158 -22.43 -4.78 -5.45
C ASN A 158 -23.70 -4.09 -4.90
N ALA A 159 -24.74 -4.83 -4.52
CA ALA A 159 -25.97 -4.27 -3.94
C ALA A 159 -25.72 -3.48 -2.66
N GLY A 160 -24.74 -3.92 -1.84
CA GLY A 160 -24.32 -3.24 -0.62
C GLY A 160 -23.22 -2.19 -0.80
N MET A 161 -22.82 -1.88 -2.04
CA MET A 161 -21.81 -0.87 -2.38
C MET A 161 -22.49 0.48 -2.63
N PRO A 162 -22.07 1.58 -1.94
CA PRO A 162 -22.49 2.94 -2.28
C PRO A 162 -22.09 3.29 -3.72
N ALA A 163 -22.89 4.16 -4.36
CA ALA A 163 -22.58 4.66 -5.69
C ALA A 163 -21.27 5.45 -5.70
N ALA A 164 -20.49 5.28 -6.75
CA ALA A 164 -19.35 6.12 -7.03
C ALA A 164 -19.80 7.54 -7.41
N LEU A 165 -18.95 8.53 -7.12
CA LEU A 165 -19.13 9.89 -7.63
C LEU A 165 -18.73 9.93 -9.13
N PRO A 166 -19.21 10.92 -9.88
CA PRO A 166 -18.71 11.15 -11.24
C PRO A 166 -17.19 11.31 -11.26
N GLY A 167 -16.51 10.53 -12.10
CA GLY A 167 -15.05 10.55 -12.22
C GLY A 167 -14.27 9.99 -11.03
N GLU A 168 -14.92 9.33 -10.07
CA GLU A 168 -14.25 8.71 -8.94
C GLU A 168 -13.66 7.34 -9.32
N PHE A 169 -12.43 7.10 -8.91
CA PHE A 169 -11.69 5.85 -9.09
C PHE A 169 -10.64 5.64 -7.98
N ALA A 170 -10.02 4.48 -7.94
CA ALA A 170 -8.91 4.19 -7.04
C ALA A 170 -7.55 4.34 -7.75
N PHE A 171 -6.46 4.21 -6.99
CA PHE A 171 -5.12 4.36 -7.55
C PHE A 171 -4.27 3.11 -7.26
N ALA A 172 -3.96 2.35 -8.29
CA ALA A 172 -3.08 1.19 -8.23
C ALA A 172 -1.60 1.60 -8.11
N ALA A 173 -1.25 2.34 -7.06
CA ALA A 173 0.07 2.96 -6.91
C ALA A 173 1.02 2.19 -6.01
N SER A 174 0.52 1.44 -5.01
CA SER A 174 1.35 0.79 -4.00
C SER A 174 0.74 -0.46 -3.35
N GLY A 175 -0.42 -0.93 -3.82
CA GLY A 175 -1.20 -1.98 -3.13
C GLY A 175 -2.01 -1.49 -1.93
N THR A 176 -1.60 -0.41 -1.28
CA THR A 176 -2.25 0.09 -0.04
C THR A 176 -3.45 1.00 -0.25
N CYS A 177 -4.04 1.02 -1.46
CA CYS A 177 -5.33 1.66 -1.72
C CYS A 177 -6.49 0.87 -1.09
N LEU A 178 -6.32 -0.45 -0.89
CA LEU A 178 -7.18 -1.33 -0.11
C LEU A 178 -6.35 -1.92 1.04
N VAL A 179 -6.85 -1.84 2.25
CA VAL A 179 -6.18 -2.42 3.42
C VAL A 179 -7.17 -3.22 4.26
N ALA A 180 -6.70 -4.34 4.78
CA ALA A 180 -7.47 -5.22 5.64
C ALA A 180 -7.16 -4.97 7.12
N GLY A 181 -8.15 -5.21 7.96
CA GLY A 181 -8.04 -5.15 9.40
C GLY A 181 -8.49 -6.43 10.09
N PRO A 182 -8.56 -6.46 11.41
CA PRO A 182 -8.96 -7.64 12.16
C PRO A 182 -10.36 -8.14 11.79
N GLY A 183 -10.53 -9.45 11.81
CA GLY A 183 -11.78 -10.11 11.50
C GLY A 183 -12.13 -10.02 10.03
N ARG A 184 -13.19 -9.31 9.68
CA ARG A 184 -13.65 -9.10 8.29
C ARG A 184 -13.72 -7.61 7.93
N THR A 185 -12.92 -6.79 8.60
CA THR A 185 -12.87 -5.35 8.32
C THR A 185 -11.91 -5.06 7.17
N ALA A 186 -12.28 -4.10 6.33
CA ALA A 186 -11.39 -3.57 5.31
C ALA A 186 -11.78 -2.12 4.97
N TRP A 187 -10.83 -1.39 4.42
CA TRP A 187 -11.00 -0.03 3.93
C TRP A 187 -10.36 0.11 2.56
N PHE A 188 -11.00 0.86 1.66
CA PHE A 188 -10.33 1.32 0.45
C PHE A 188 -10.54 2.81 0.23
N ALA A 189 -9.63 3.43 -0.48
CA ALA A 189 -9.59 4.87 -0.71
C ALA A 189 -9.69 5.22 -2.19
N THR A 190 -10.17 6.42 -2.47
CA THR A 190 -10.44 6.90 -3.82
C THR A 190 -9.91 8.32 -4.04
N GLY A 191 -9.95 8.76 -5.30
CA GLY A 191 -9.76 10.11 -5.77
C GLY A 191 -10.46 10.31 -7.11
N GLY A 192 -9.94 11.15 -7.98
CA GLY A 192 -10.48 11.36 -9.32
C GLY A 192 -11.73 12.26 -9.40
N GLY A 193 -12.66 12.12 -8.46
CA GLY A 193 -13.90 12.89 -8.39
C GLY A 193 -13.74 14.23 -7.66
N ASP A 194 -14.87 14.86 -7.31
CA ASP A 194 -14.90 16.16 -6.61
C ASP A 194 -14.23 16.13 -5.24
N ARG A 195 -14.24 14.98 -4.58
CA ARG A 195 -13.64 14.74 -3.27
C ARG A 195 -13.19 13.29 -3.11
N PRO A 196 -12.09 13.05 -2.41
CA PRO A 196 -11.64 11.69 -2.13
C PRO A 196 -12.49 11.11 -1.00
N ARG A 197 -12.74 9.82 -1.07
CA ARG A 197 -13.57 9.10 -0.10
C ARG A 197 -12.86 7.87 0.44
N VAL A 198 -13.29 7.43 1.61
CA VAL A 198 -12.87 6.15 2.19
C VAL A 198 -14.09 5.28 2.40
N PHE A 199 -14.06 4.12 1.79
CA PHE A 199 -15.05 3.07 1.93
C PHE A 199 -14.58 2.09 3.01
N ARG A 200 -15.50 1.61 3.85
CA ARG A 200 -15.20 0.63 4.89
C ARG A 200 -16.26 -0.46 4.97
N THR A 201 -15.82 -1.66 5.25
CA THR A 201 -16.65 -2.84 5.52
C THR A 201 -16.26 -3.49 6.84
N ASN A 202 -17.18 -4.24 7.44
CA ASN A 202 -16.91 -5.11 8.60
C ASN A 202 -17.51 -6.52 8.42
N ASP A 203 -17.94 -6.86 7.22
CA ASP A 203 -18.59 -8.13 6.89
C ASP A 203 -17.96 -8.85 5.68
N GLY A 204 -16.68 -8.52 5.38
CA GLY A 204 -15.93 -9.15 4.28
C GLY A 204 -16.38 -8.64 2.90
N GLY A 205 -16.66 -7.36 2.79
CA GLY A 205 -16.93 -6.71 1.51
C GLY A 205 -18.36 -6.82 1.00
N ARG A 206 -19.30 -7.38 1.79
CA ARG A 206 -20.70 -7.52 1.37
C ARG A 206 -21.48 -6.23 1.43
N ARG A 207 -21.19 -5.40 2.45
CA ARG A 207 -21.76 -4.07 2.63
C ARG A 207 -20.66 -3.08 2.93
N TRP A 208 -20.73 -1.94 2.29
CA TRP A 208 -19.77 -0.86 2.45
C TRP A 208 -20.48 0.40 2.96
N ARG A 209 -19.76 1.16 3.76
CA ARG A 209 -20.12 2.52 4.17
C ARG A 209 -19.03 3.44 3.69
N VAL A 210 -19.38 4.64 3.32
CA VAL A 210 -18.46 5.63 2.75
C VAL A 210 -18.43 6.89 3.59
N SER A 211 -17.29 7.54 3.66
CA SER A 211 -17.08 8.85 4.28
C SER A 211 -16.20 9.71 3.39
N ASP A 212 -16.47 11.00 3.37
CA ASP A 212 -15.65 11.98 2.65
C ASP A 212 -14.36 12.25 3.42
N SER A 213 -13.29 12.56 2.70
CA SER A 213 -12.02 13.03 3.27
C SER A 213 -11.76 14.48 2.87
N PRO A 214 -11.18 15.31 3.75
CA PRO A 214 -10.83 16.69 3.43
C PRO A 214 -9.54 16.86 2.61
N MET A 215 -8.93 15.76 2.15
CA MET A 215 -7.72 15.77 1.33
C MET A 215 -7.97 16.36 -0.07
N ALA A 216 -6.91 16.61 -0.81
CA ALA A 216 -7.00 17.05 -2.21
C ALA A 216 -7.64 15.96 -3.08
N SER A 217 -8.41 16.36 -4.08
CA SER A 217 -8.98 15.48 -5.11
C SER A 217 -8.90 16.12 -6.47
N GLY A 218 -8.94 15.31 -7.51
CA GLY A 218 -8.88 15.72 -8.91
C GLY A 218 -8.47 14.54 -9.77
N GLN A 219 -8.41 14.72 -11.07
CA GLN A 219 -8.09 13.66 -12.02
C GLN A 219 -6.75 12.95 -11.71
N ALA A 220 -5.77 13.68 -11.16
CA ALA A 220 -4.47 13.15 -10.75
C ALA A 220 -4.28 13.15 -9.21
N ALA A 221 -5.33 13.48 -8.44
CA ALA A 221 -5.22 13.70 -7.01
C ALA A 221 -6.27 12.93 -6.20
N GLY A 222 -5.88 12.52 -5.00
CA GLY A 222 -6.74 11.79 -4.08
C GLY A 222 -5.99 11.16 -2.92
N ILE A 223 -6.60 10.14 -2.32
CA ILE A 223 -5.95 9.27 -1.35
C ILE A 223 -5.36 8.09 -2.11
N PHE A 224 -4.06 7.85 -1.91
CA PHE A 224 -3.33 6.77 -2.58
C PHE A 224 -3.03 5.60 -1.63
N SER A 225 -2.94 5.88 -0.36
CA SER A 225 -2.58 4.88 0.64
C SER A 225 -3.32 5.10 1.95
N LEU A 226 -3.76 4.00 2.53
CA LEU A 226 -4.31 3.91 3.88
C LEU A 226 -3.35 3.09 4.75
N ALA A 227 -3.20 3.49 6.01
CA ALA A 227 -2.55 2.68 7.02
C ALA A 227 -3.35 2.72 8.32
N PHE A 228 -3.69 1.55 8.87
CA PHE A 228 -4.42 1.42 10.12
C PHE A 228 -3.56 0.73 11.17
N ARG A 229 -3.33 1.39 12.30
CA ARG A 229 -2.65 0.79 13.46
C ARG A 229 -3.55 -0.17 14.23
N ASN A 230 -4.82 0.14 14.26
CA ASN A 230 -5.89 -0.63 14.88
C ASN A 230 -7.23 -0.26 14.22
N PRO A 231 -8.35 -0.95 14.53
CA PRO A 231 -9.63 -0.70 13.86
C PRO A 231 -10.19 0.73 13.97
N LEU A 232 -9.68 1.55 14.87
CA LEU A 232 -10.18 2.92 15.09
C LEU A 232 -9.21 3.99 14.58
N PHE A 233 -7.89 3.73 14.67
CA PHE A 233 -6.87 4.72 14.36
C PHE A 233 -6.17 4.43 13.03
N GLY A 234 -6.28 5.36 12.10
CA GLY A 234 -5.66 5.24 10.79
C GLY A 234 -5.20 6.58 10.22
N VAL A 235 -4.35 6.48 9.21
CA VAL A 235 -3.80 7.58 8.43
C VAL A 235 -4.11 7.34 6.96
N ALA A 236 -4.42 8.41 6.24
CA ALA A 236 -4.50 8.44 4.79
C ALA A 236 -3.44 9.40 4.27
N VAL A 237 -2.71 9.00 3.23
CA VAL A 237 -1.77 9.86 2.51
C VAL A 237 -2.06 9.84 1.02
N GLY A 238 -1.65 10.89 0.32
CA GLY A 238 -1.88 11.03 -1.10
C GLY A 238 -1.33 12.36 -1.63
N GLY A 239 -2.09 13.03 -2.44
CA GLY A 239 -1.75 14.28 -3.10
C GLY A 239 -2.01 14.21 -4.60
N ASP A 240 -1.29 14.95 -5.39
CA ASP A 240 -1.35 15.00 -6.84
C ASP A 240 -0.08 14.35 -7.43
N PHE A 241 -0.21 13.24 -8.15
CA PHE A 241 0.96 12.52 -8.69
C PHE A 241 1.61 13.27 -9.88
N GLU A 242 0.90 14.19 -10.53
CA GLU A 242 1.48 15.07 -11.56
C GLU A 242 2.30 16.21 -10.95
N LYS A 243 2.11 16.47 -9.65
CA LYS A 243 2.80 17.50 -8.87
C LYS A 243 3.45 16.92 -7.61
N PRO A 244 4.38 15.97 -7.76
CA PRO A 244 4.85 15.13 -6.66
C PRO A 244 5.57 15.89 -5.53
N THR A 245 6.00 17.11 -5.77
CA THR A 245 6.65 17.98 -4.75
C THR A 245 5.68 18.92 -4.04
N GLU A 246 4.41 18.99 -4.47
CA GLU A 246 3.40 19.84 -3.83
C GLU A 246 2.69 19.07 -2.69
N ALA A 247 2.67 19.67 -1.49
CA ALA A 247 2.07 19.08 -0.29
C ALA A 247 0.66 19.66 -0.01
N VAL A 248 -0.20 19.71 -1.02
CA VAL A 248 -1.54 20.29 -0.87
C VAL A 248 -2.50 19.27 -0.30
N LYS A 249 -2.97 19.47 0.95
CA LYS A 249 -3.91 18.56 1.64
C LYS A 249 -3.52 17.08 1.50
N ALA A 250 -2.24 16.78 1.74
CA ALA A 250 -1.62 15.50 1.40
C ALA A 250 -1.83 14.37 2.43
N ALA A 251 -2.38 14.67 3.62
CA ALA A 251 -2.62 13.66 4.65
C ALA A 251 -3.84 13.96 5.53
N SER A 252 -4.49 12.92 6.01
CA SER A 252 -5.56 13.01 7.01
C SER A 252 -5.51 11.85 8.00
N ILE A 253 -6.16 12.02 9.16
CA ILE A 253 -6.16 11.05 10.26
C ILE A 253 -7.59 10.75 10.66
N THR A 254 -7.86 9.49 10.99
CA THR A 254 -9.10 9.04 11.62
C THR A 254 -8.85 8.51 13.03
N TYR A 255 -9.81 8.71 13.94
CA TYR A 255 -9.82 8.17 15.29
C TYR A 255 -11.02 7.25 15.55
N ASP A 256 -11.86 7.05 14.55
CA ASP A 256 -13.13 6.35 14.63
C ASP A 256 -13.32 5.27 13.55
N GLY A 257 -12.20 4.79 13.00
CA GLY A 257 -12.19 3.72 11.99
C GLY A 257 -12.65 4.18 10.62
N GLY A 258 -12.31 5.41 10.25
CA GLY A 258 -12.63 5.96 8.94
C GLY A 258 -14.08 6.44 8.80
N ARG A 259 -14.78 6.71 9.93
CA ARG A 259 -16.10 7.37 9.88
C ARG A 259 -15.96 8.86 9.62
N THR A 260 -14.94 9.46 10.23
CA THR A 260 -14.56 10.86 10.01
C THR A 260 -13.05 10.98 9.81
N TRP A 261 -12.64 12.00 9.07
CA TRP A 261 -11.24 12.28 8.73
C TRP A 261 -10.90 13.72 9.07
N LYS A 262 -9.75 13.94 9.69
CA LYS A 262 -9.23 15.25 10.03
C LYS A 262 -7.97 15.52 9.22
N LEU A 263 -7.96 16.64 8.49
CA LEU A 263 -6.82 17.07 7.69
C LEU A 263 -5.61 17.36 8.60
N VAL A 264 -4.44 16.92 8.18
CA VAL A 264 -3.17 17.31 8.79
C VAL A 264 -2.83 18.73 8.28
N PRO A 265 -2.49 19.68 9.17
CA PRO A 265 -2.08 21.03 8.75
C PRO A 265 -0.90 20.99 7.77
N ALA A 266 -0.89 21.90 6.81
CA ALA A 266 0.09 21.91 5.71
C ALA A 266 1.55 22.02 6.19
N ASP A 267 1.80 22.76 7.26
CA ASP A 267 3.13 22.91 7.89
C ASP A 267 3.61 21.63 8.60
N LYS A 268 2.71 20.67 8.84
CA LYS A 268 2.95 19.38 9.50
C LYS A 268 2.78 18.18 8.58
N ALA A 269 2.27 18.38 7.36
CA ALA A 269 2.01 17.31 6.40
C ALA A 269 3.30 16.75 5.77
N PRO A 270 3.23 15.57 5.11
CA PRO A 270 4.34 15.07 4.29
C PRO A 270 4.79 16.10 3.25
N LYS A 271 6.04 16.04 2.86
CA LYS A 271 6.71 16.99 1.93
C LYS A 271 6.40 16.71 0.46
N GLY A 272 5.12 16.44 0.12
CA GLY A 272 4.67 16.20 -1.26
C GLY A 272 3.72 15.01 -1.34
N TYR A 273 3.42 14.59 -2.56
CA TYR A 273 2.64 13.40 -2.85
C TYR A 273 3.30 12.14 -2.27
N ARG A 274 2.49 11.31 -1.60
CA ARG A 274 2.91 10.00 -1.08
C ARG A 274 1.97 8.91 -1.57
N SER A 275 2.57 7.88 -2.18
CA SER A 275 1.86 6.76 -2.79
C SER A 275 1.66 5.57 -1.86
N GLY A 276 2.51 5.40 -0.86
CA GLY A 276 2.47 4.30 0.10
C GLY A 276 2.69 4.77 1.53
N SER A 277 2.07 4.10 2.50
CA SER A 277 2.30 4.34 3.93
C SER A 277 2.07 3.09 4.75
N HIS A 278 2.85 2.94 5.84
CA HIS A 278 2.69 1.82 6.77
C HIS A 278 3.13 2.18 8.19
N PHE A 279 2.44 1.63 9.20
CA PHE A 279 2.87 1.72 10.59
C PHE A 279 4.05 0.79 10.86
N VAL A 280 5.02 1.29 11.64
CA VAL A 280 6.24 0.55 12.00
C VAL A 280 5.94 -0.41 13.16
N PRO A 281 6.13 -1.74 13.03
CA PRO A 281 5.68 -2.72 14.03
C PRO A 281 6.33 -2.58 15.40
N TRP A 282 7.59 -2.16 15.46
CA TRP A 282 8.33 -1.98 16.73
C TRP A 282 8.15 -0.60 17.36
N ALA A 283 7.45 0.31 16.68
CA ALA A 283 7.19 1.66 17.14
C ALA A 283 5.75 2.08 16.80
N PRO A 284 4.75 1.68 17.60
CA PRO A 284 3.32 1.78 17.23
C PRO A 284 2.78 3.18 16.92
N SER A 285 3.48 4.24 17.36
CA SER A 285 3.14 5.62 16.99
C SER A 285 3.89 6.13 15.76
N THR A 286 4.78 5.31 15.20
CA THR A 286 5.57 5.67 14.03
C THR A 286 4.91 5.14 12.77
N VAL A 287 4.75 6.02 11.79
CA VAL A 287 4.29 5.71 10.45
C VAL A 287 5.27 6.29 9.43
N VAL A 288 5.58 5.50 8.41
CA VAL A 288 6.42 5.91 7.28
C VAL A 288 5.54 6.08 6.05
N ALA A 289 5.81 7.11 5.27
CA ALA A 289 5.18 7.33 3.97
C ALA A 289 6.24 7.55 2.90
N VAL A 290 6.02 6.97 1.73
CA VAL A 290 6.93 7.04 0.59
C VAL A 290 6.24 7.58 -0.65
N GLY A 291 7.00 8.15 -1.56
CA GLY A 291 6.53 8.63 -2.84
C GLY A 291 7.71 8.97 -3.76
N PRO A 292 7.44 9.42 -5.00
CA PRO A 292 8.49 9.71 -5.97
C PRO A 292 9.41 10.87 -5.58
N SER A 293 8.97 11.75 -4.67
CA SER A 293 9.74 12.92 -4.20
C SER A 293 10.33 12.73 -2.80
N GLY A 294 10.33 11.51 -2.26
CA GLY A 294 10.98 11.21 -0.99
C GLY A 294 10.18 10.34 -0.03
N SER A 295 10.73 10.15 1.15
CA SER A 295 10.09 9.43 2.25
C SER A 295 10.01 10.33 3.50
N ASP A 296 8.85 10.29 4.15
CA ASP A 296 8.60 10.98 5.40
C ASP A 296 8.33 9.99 6.53
N VAL A 297 8.66 10.40 7.75
CA VAL A 297 8.33 9.69 8.98
C VAL A 297 7.53 10.59 9.90
N SER A 298 6.53 10.00 10.54
CA SER A 298 5.82 10.60 11.66
C SER A 298 6.04 9.74 12.90
N PHE A 299 6.39 10.37 14.02
CA PHE A 299 6.57 9.69 15.32
C PHE A 299 5.35 9.83 16.24
N ASP A 300 4.34 10.56 15.81
CA ASP A 300 3.15 10.93 16.58
C ASP A 300 1.85 10.43 15.97
N GLY A 301 1.93 9.38 15.14
CA GLY A 301 0.77 8.74 14.52
C GLY A 301 0.21 9.53 13.34
N GLY A 302 1.05 10.20 12.58
CA GLY A 302 0.65 10.93 11.38
C GLY A 302 0.25 12.39 11.63
N ARG A 303 0.37 12.92 12.87
CA ARG A 303 0.00 14.31 13.20
C ARG A 303 1.02 15.32 12.68
N SER A 304 2.29 14.90 12.65
CA SER A 304 3.38 15.70 12.07
C SER A 304 4.38 14.79 11.35
N TRP A 305 4.94 15.29 10.25
CA TRP A 305 5.81 14.52 9.37
C TRP A 305 7.14 15.22 9.16
N LYS A 306 8.18 14.44 9.01
CA LYS A 306 9.53 14.91 8.70
C LYS A 306 10.11 14.05 7.59
N GLN A 307 10.57 14.68 6.52
CA GLN A 307 11.30 14.01 5.46
C GLN A 307 12.65 13.51 5.98
N PHE A 308 13.00 12.26 5.69
CA PHE A 308 14.27 11.63 6.07
C PHE A 308 15.05 11.06 4.88
N TYR A 309 14.42 11.02 3.70
CA TYR A 309 15.03 10.51 2.48
C TYR A 309 14.45 11.25 1.27
N ASP A 310 15.27 11.57 0.28
CA ASP A 310 14.92 12.35 -0.91
C ASP A 310 14.84 11.51 -2.20
N GLY A 311 15.21 10.23 -2.14
CA GLY A 311 15.06 9.30 -3.25
C GLY A 311 13.63 8.79 -3.41
N SER A 312 13.38 8.12 -4.53
CA SER A 312 12.04 7.70 -4.97
C SER A 312 11.71 6.27 -4.56
N PHE A 313 10.53 6.09 -3.94
CA PHE A 313 9.85 4.81 -3.81
C PHE A 313 8.36 4.96 -4.14
N ASP A 314 7.72 3.85 -4.53
CA ASP A 314 6.28 3.81 -4.77
C ASP A 314 5.52 3.16 -3.60
N SER A 315 6.09 2.13 -2.98
CA SER A 315 5.44 1.30 -1.96
C SER A 315 6.28 1.18 -0.71
N VAL A 316 5.64 1.06 0.45
CA VAL A 316 6.25 0.70 1.73
C VAL A 316 5.34 -0.26 2.48
N GLU A 317 5.94 -1.31 3.03
CA GLU A 317 5.25 -2.26 3.87
C GLU A 317 6.14 -2.73 5.02
N CYS A 318 5.52 -3.01 6.15
CA CYS A 318 6.19 -3.44 7.37
C CYS A 318 5.49 -4.67 7.94
N ALA A 319 6.25 -5.68 8.34
CA ALA A 319 5.71 -6.90 8.93
C ALA A 319 6.66 -7.51 9.95
N GLY A 320 6.21 -8.61 10.54
CA GLY A 320 6.97 -9.36 11.54
C GLY A 320 6.82 -8.80 12.96
N HIS A 321 7.36 -9.53 13.92
CA HIS A 321 7.30 -9.18 15.35
C HIS A 321 8.68 -9.36 16.00
N GLY A 322 8.98 -8.57 17.03
CA GLY A 322 10.24 -8.66 17.77
C GLY A 322 11.44 -8.50 16.84
N SER A 323 12.42 -9.39 16.94
CA SER A 323 13.65 -9.38 16.12
C SER A 323 13.45 -9.72 14.65
N GLN A 324 12.27 -10.18 14.27
CA GLN A 324 11.91 -10.46 12.87
C GLN A 324 11.17 -9.31 12.20
N ALA A 325 10.81 -8.27 12.94
CA ALA A 325 10.14 -7.10 12.38
C ALA A 325 11.05 -6.37 11.38
N GLY A 326 10.48 -5.94 10.27
CA GLY A 326 11.17 -5.21 9.23
C GLY A 326 10.23 -4.41 8.36
N CYS A 327 10.74 -3.32 7.80
CA CYS A 327 10.03 -2.54 6.79
C CYS A 327 10.84 -2.51 5.51
N TRP A 328 10.13 -2.60 4.39
CA TRP A 328 10.68 -2.56 3.05
C TRP A 328 10.02 -1.45 2.25
N ALA A 329 10.74 -0.89 1.30
CA ALA A 329 10.20 -0.01 0.28
C ALA A 329 10.62 -0.48 -1.10
N SER A 330 9.77 -0.24 -2.10
CA SER A 330 10.06 -0.58 -3.49
C SER A 330 9.65 0.55 -4.43
N GLY A 331 10.26 0.61 -5.62
CA GLY A 331 10.01 1.71 -6.55
C GLY A 331 10.58 1.46 -7.95
N ALA A 332 10.77 2.57 -8.67
CA ALA A 332 11.22 2.57 -10.05
C ALA A 332 12.67 2.06 -10.21
N LYS A 333 12.98 1.55 -11.40
CA LYS A 333 14.34 1.10 -11.81
C LYS A 333 14.90 0.01 -10.89
N GLY A 334 14.04 -0.88 -10.42
CA GLY A 334 14.45 -1.98 -9.57
C GLY A 334 14.81 -1.61 -8.13
N ALA A 335 14.50 -0.39 -7.72
CA ALA A 335 14.84 0.08 -6.38
C ALA A 335 14.07 -0.69 -5.31
N VAL A 336 14.79 -1.23 -4.33
CA VAL A 336 14.26 -1.79 -3.09
C VAL A 336 15.14 -1.34 -1.94
N GLY A 337 14.53 -1.01 -0.81
CA GLY A 337 15.25 -0.59 0.40
C GLY A 337 14.67 -1.22 1.65
N ARG A 338 15.54 -1.41 2.66
CA ARG A 338 15.17 -1.81 4.02
C ARG A 338 15.25 -0.61 4.95
N LEU A 339 14.27 -0.46 5.83
CA LEU A 339 14.30 0.60 6.83
C LEU A 339 15.23 0.22 7.97
N MET A 340 16.21 1.08 8.23
CA MET A 340 17.16 0.98 9.33
C MET A 340 16.90 2.13 10.33
N HIS A 341 17.12 1.87 11.62
CA HIS A 341 16.90 2.83 12.71
C HIS A 341 17.98 2.71 13.78
#